data_cbc8a6667d620726ca9a8282535203e3
#
_entry.id   cbc8a6667d620726ca9a8282535203e3
#
_cell.length_a   1.000
_cell.length_b   1.000
_cell.length_c   1.000
_cell.angle_alpha   90.00
_cell.angle_beta   90.00
_cell.angle_gamma   90.00
#
_symmetry.space_group_name_H-M   'P 1'
#
loop_
_entity.id
_entity.type
_entity.pdbx_description
1 polymer ?
#
loop_
_entity_poly.entity_id
_entity_poly.type
_entity_poly.pdbx_seq_one_letter_code
_entity_poly.pdbx_strand_id
1 'polypeptide(L)'
;MRLCVIGAGYVGLVTAACFAEMGNQVRCVERDRERVARLRRGEMPIYEPGLESILRDQLDAARLTFTASLAEGLADAEVVFIAVGTPCGEDGSADLSHVMAVAEQLGAQLRQACIVVNKSTVPVGTAERVEEIIRLGLARRRKRFRVAVASNPEFLKEGSAVDDFRRPDRVIIGSAETQAGETLRQLYAPFLRNHERVLLMGAARPSSASTRPMPSSPPRFPS
;
A
#
# COMPACT_ATOMS: atom_id res chain seq x y z
N MET A 1 4.33 14.18 5.41
CA MET A 1 4.30 13.60 4.04
C MET A 1 2.92 13.79 3.42
N ARG A 2 2.80 13.72 2.08
CA ARG A 2 1.54 13.72 1.35
C ARG A 2 1.19 12.30 0.96
N LEU A 3 0.07 11.81 1.46
CA LEU A 3 -0.35 10.42 1.31
C LEU A 3 -1.65 10.34 0.50
N CYS A 4 -1.77 9.31 -0.31
CA CYS A 4 -3.02 8.90 -0.93
C CYS A 4 -3.42 7.53 -0.38
N VAL A 5 -4.64 7.39 0.11
CA VAL A 5 -5.20 6.10 0.53
C VAL A 5 -6.33 5.75 -0.40
N ILE A 6 -6.23 4.64 -1.12
CA ILE A 6 -7.23 4.18 -2.10
C ILE A 6 -8.09 3.11 -1.46
N GLY A 7 -9.37 3.42 -1.29
CA GLY A 7 -10.37 2.63 -0.59
C GLY A 7 -10.71 3.22 0.77
N ALA A 8 -11.97 3.59 0.99
CA ALA A 8 -12.51 4.06 2.26
C ALA A 8 -13.32 2.96 2.99
N GLY A 9 -12.83 1.74 2.91
CA GLY A 9 -13.27 0.64 3.77
C GLY A 9 -12.67 0.75 5.17
N TYR A 10 -12.83 -0.29 5.96
CA TYR A 10 -12.37 -0.36 7.34
C TYR A 10 -10.87 -0.02 7.48
N VAL A 11 -10.02 -0.78 6.80
CA VAL A 11 -8.56 -0.61 6.81
C VAL A 11 -8.14 0.77 6.28
N GLY A 12 -8.77 1.21 5.19
CA GLY A 12 -8.42 2.48 4.56
C GLY A 12 -8.78 3.68 5.42
N LEU A 13 -9.94 3.69 6.06
CA LEU A 13 -10.37 4.79 6.95
C LEU A 13 -9.48 4.89 8.19
N VAL A 14 -9.19 3.77 8.86
CA VAL A 14 -8.28 3.75 10.02
C VAL A 14 -6.89 4.22 9.61
N THR A 15 -6.36 3.72 8.49
CA THR A 15 -5.05 4.12 7.96
C THR A 15 -5.00 5.62 7.66
N ALA A 16 -6.01 6.15 6.95
CA ALA A 16 -6.06 7.56 6.59
C ALA A 16 -6.16 8.48 7.81
N ALA A 17 -7.06 8.16 8.74
CA ALA A 17 -7.26 8.93 9.96
C ALA A 17 -6.03 8.96 10.86
N CYS A 18 -5.43 7.80 11.15
CA CYS A 18 -4.26 7.70 12.02
C CYS A 18 -3.02 8.38 11.41
N PHE A 19 -2.79 8.26 10.11
CA PHE A 19 -1.68 8.99 9.48
C PHE A 19 -1.92 10.51 9.46
N ALA A 20 -3.16 10.97 9.25
CA ALA A 20 -3.49 12.38 9.32
C ALA A 20 -3.29 12.94 10.72
N GLU A 21 -3.64 12.18 11.76
CA GLU A 21 -3.42 12.53 13.17
C GLU A 21 -1.93 12.78 13.47
N MET A 22 -1.03 12.04 12.83
CA MET A 22 0.43 12.25 12.95
C MET A 22 0.96 13.40 12.08
N GLY A 23 0.09 14.27 11.57
CA GLY A 23 0.45 15.49 10.85
C GLY A 23 0.71 15.29 9.36
N ASN A 24 0.40 14.13 8.79
CA ASN A 24 0.48 13.93 7.35
C ASN A 24 -0.72 14.56 6.62
N GLN A 25 -0.52 15.00 5.39
CA GLN A 25 -1.59 15.41 4.48
C GLN A 25 -2.12 14.15 3.77
N VAL A 26 -3.35 13.77 4.03
CA VAL A 26 -3.92 12.52 3.52
C VAL A 26 -5.13 12.80 2.63
N ARG A 27 -5.10 12.26 1.42
CA ARG A 27 -6.26 12.20 0.53
C ARG A 27 -6.74 10.77 0.44
N CYS A 28 -7.97 10.53 0.92
CA CYS A 28 -8.60 9.22 0.83
C CYS A 28 -9.52 9.19 -0.40
N VAL A 29 -9.26 8.24 -1.29
CA VAL A 29 -10.01 8.05 -2.53
C VAL A 29 -11.03 6.93 -2.34
N GLU A 30 -12.29 7.23 -2.61
CA GLU A 30 -13.39 6.27 -2.59
C GLU A 30 -14.23 6.41 -3.86
N ARG A 31 -14.49 5.29 -4.53
CA ARG A 31 -15.24 5.30 -5.80
C ARG A 31 -16.72 5.66 -5.64
N ASP A 32 -17.30 5.34 -4.49
CA ASP A 32 -18.69 5.65 -4.16
C ASP A 32 -18.82 7.12 -3.77
N ARG A 33 -19.43 7.90 -4.66
CA ARG A 33 -19.62 9.34 -4.46
C ARG A 33 -20.52 9.69 -3.29
N GLU A 34 -21.50 8.85 -3.01
CA GLU A 34 -22.41 9.05 -1.88
C GLU A 34 -21.67 8.83 -0.55
N ARG A 35 -20.86 7.78 -0.48
CA ARG A 35 -19.96 7.54 0.65
C ARG A 35 -18.96 8.69 0.83
N VAL A 36 -18.38 9.22 -0.24
CA VAL A 36 -17.49 10.41 -0.18
C VAL A 36 -18.24 11.61 0.40
N ALA A 37 -19.49 11.87 -0.05
CA ALA A 37 -20.29 12.98 0.47
C ALA A 37 -20.57 12.84 1.96
N ARG A 38 -20.87 11.64 2.44
CA ARG A 38 -21.09 11.34 3.87
C ARG A 38 -19.81 11.54 4.67
N LEU A 39 -18.69 10.99 4.21
CA LEU A 39 -17.38 11.11 4.88
C LEU A 39 -16.93 12.58 4.97
N ARG A 40 -17.18 13.40 3.95
CA ARG A 40 -16.90 14.85 3.98
C ARG A 40 -17.68 15.62 5.06
N ARG A 41 -18.85 15.10 5.46
CA ARG A 41 -19.65 15.64 6.58
C ARG A 41 -19.25 15.05 7.94
N GLY A 42 -18.23 14.19 7.98
CA GLY A 42 -17.84 13.50 9.20
C GLY A 42 -18.75 12.33 9.59
N GLU A 43 -19.60 11.86 8.67
CA GLU A 43 -20.48 10.72 8.90
C GLU A 43 -19.73 9.42 8.65
N MET A 44 -19.55 8.63 9.72
CA MET A 44 -18.83 7.35 9.62
C MET A 44 -19.71 6.24 9.04
N PRO A 45 -19.25 5.52 8.01
CA PRO A 45 -19.96 4.37 7.47
C PRO A 45 -19.75 3.08 8.28
N ILE A 46 -18.84 3.11 9.23
CA ILE A 46 -18.44 1.98 10.10
C ILE A 46 -18.36 2.44 11.54
N TYR A 47 -18.56 1.52 12.47
CA TYR A 47 -18.33 1.77 13.90
C TYR A 47 -16.94 1.24 14.28
N GLU A 48 -16.09 2.15 14.76
CA GLU A 48 -14.77 1.81 15.32
C GLU A 48 -14.48 2.80 16.46
N PRO A 49 -14.19 2.32 17.68
CA PRO A 49 -13.92 3.20 18.83
C PRO A 49 -12.82 4.23 18.53
N GLY A 50 -13.12 5.50 18.79
CA GLY A 50 -12.18 6.62 18.61
C GLY A 50 -11.99 7.10 17.17
N LEU A 51 -12.40 6.36 16.15
CA LEU A 51 -12.16 6.71 14.74
C LEU A 51 -12.94 7.98 14.34
N GLU A 52 -14.22 8.11 14.77
CA GLU A 52 -15.05 9.25 14.42
C GLU A 52 -14.46 10.57 14.92
N SER A 53 -13.97 10.59 16.16
CA SER A 53 -13.33 11.78 16.74
C SER A 53 -12.08 12.17 15.95
N ILE A 54 -11.18 11.20 15.69
CA ILE A 54 -9.96 11.47 14.91
C ILE A 54 -10.32 12.00 13.52
N LEU A 55 -11.29 11.38 12.85
CA LEU A 55 -11.68 11.77 11.50
C LEU A 55 -12.20 13.22 11.46
N ARG A 56 -13.07 13.61 12.40
CA ARG A 56 -13.59 14.97 12.50
C ARG A 56 -12.46 15.97 12.76
N ASP A 57 -11.58 15.69 13.73
CA ASP A 57 -10.45 16.57 14.04
C ASP A 57 -9.52 16.76 12.86
N GLN A 58 -9.33 15.71 12.03
CA GLN A 58 -8.44 15.78 10.87
C GLN A 58 -9.11 16.45 9.67
N LEU A 59 -10.42 16.34 9.51
CA LEU A 59 -11.20 17.11 8.52
C LEU A 59 -11.14 18.61 8.85
N ASP A 60 -11.41 18.99 10.12
CA ASP A 60 -11.39 20.38 10.57
C ASP A 60 -10.00 21.00 10.45
N ALA A 61 -8.95 20.22 10.70
CA ALA A 61 -7.57 20.61 10.50
C ALA A 61 -7.11 20.61 9.04
N ALA A 62 -7.96 20.24 8.10
CA ALA A 62 -7.67 20.08 6.67
C ALA A 62 -6.48 19.15 6.37
N ARG A 63 -6.18 18.20 7.29
CA ARG A 63 -5.16 17.16 7.10
C ARG A 63 -5.70 15.89 6.45
N LEU A 64 -7.01 15.66 6.52
CA LEU A 64 -7.68 14.56 5.85
C LEU A 64 -8.74 15.11 4.89
N THR A 65 -8.75 14.61 3.67
CA THR A 65 -9.76 14.95 2.65
C THR A 65 -10.23 13.69 1.95
N PHE A 66 -11.47 13.72 1.47
CA PHE A 66 -12.07 12.62 0.71
C PHE A 66 -12.40 13.04 -0.72
N THR A 67 -12.12 12.19 -1.69
CA THR A 67 -12.43 12.44 -3.09
C THR A 67 -12.87 11.18 -3.82
N ALA A 68 -13.72 11.34 -4.84
CA ALA A 68 -14.03 10.26 -5.77
C ALA A 68 -13.09 10.23 -6.98
N SER A 69 -12.19 11.21 -7.09
CA SER A 69 -11.23 11.35 -8.18
C SER A 69 -9.88 10.78 -7.80
N LEU A 70 -9.46 9.68 -8.44
CA LEU A 70 -8.12 9.14 -8.24
C LEU A 70 -7.04 10.15 -8.65
N ALA A 71 -7.27 10.91 -9.73
CA ALA A 71 -6.33 11.93 -10.18
C ALA A 71 -6.08 13.02 -9.13
N GLU A 72 -7.12 13.44 -8.39
CA GLU A 72 -6.99 14.38 -7.26
C GLU A 72 -6.23 13.72 -6.10
N GLY A 73 -6.55 12.46 -5.78
CA GLY A 73 -5.84 11.73 -4.74
C GLY A 73 -4.34 11.61 -4.98
N LEU A 74 -3.96 11.42 -6.25
CA LEU A 74 -2.58 11.20 -6.68
C LEU A 74 -1.79 12.49 -6.96
N ALA A 75 -2.40 13.68 -6.95
CA ALA A 75 -1.84 14.91 -7.53
C ALA A 75 -0.39 15.18 -7.11
N ASP A 76 -0.05 15.00 -5.86
CA ASP A 76 1.29 15.23 -5.28
C ASP A 76 1.67 14.17 -4.22
N ALA A 77 1.04 12.99 -4.29
CA ALA A 77 1.26 11.92 -3.33
C ALA A 77 2.70 11.38 -3.39
N GLU A 78 3.35 11.30 -2.23
CA GLU A 78 4.67 10.69 -2.04
C GLU A 78 4.54 9.19 -1.78
N VAL A 79 3.46 8.81 -1.06
CA VAL A 79 3.14 7.41 -0.77
C VAL A 79 1.65 7.17 -1.08
N VAL A 80 1.37 6.09 -1.78
CA VAL A 80 0.03 5.68 -2.19
C VAL A 80 -0.28 4.32 -1.57
N PHE A 81 -1.25 4.26 -0.67
CA PHE A 81 -1.71 3.01 -0.06
C PHE A 81 -2.88 2.42 -0.85
N ILE A 82 -2.76 1.16 -1.24
CA ILE A 82 -3.85 0.35 -1.77
C ILE A 82 -4.51 -0.37 -0.59
N ALA A 83 -5.70 0.09 -0.21
CA ALA A 83 -6.48 -0.43 0.92
C ALA A 83 -7.88 -0.88 0.46
N VAL A 84 -7.96 -1.43 -0.74
CA VAL A 84 -9.19 -2.00 -1.28
C VAL A 84 -9.44 -3.41 -0.76
N GLY A 85 -10.70 -3.81 -0.69
CA GLY A 85 -11.06 -5.16 -0.23
C GLY A 85 -10.54 -6.25 -1.16
N THR A 86 -10.13 -7.36 -0.56
CA THR A 86 -9.73 -8.61 -1.22
C THR A 86 -10.63 -9.74 -0.70
N PRO A 87 -11.90 -9.82 -1.16
CA PRO A 87 -12.81 -10.83 -0.67
C PRO A 87 -12.30 -12.23 -0.99
N CYS A 88 -12.70 -13.22 -0.19
CA CYS A 88 -12.39 -14.60 -0.49
C CYS A 88 -13.21 -15.07 -1.71
N GLY A 89 -12.56 -15.69 -2.67
CA GLY A 89 -13.20 -16.43 -3.75
C GLY A 89 -13.88 -17.71 -3.25
N GLU A 90 -14.65 -18.36 -4.11
CA GLU A 90 -15.33 -19.62 -3.81
C GLU A 90 -14.35 -20.76 -3.48
N ASP A 91 -13.13 -20.69 -3.99
CA ASP A 91 -12.03 -21.63 -3.75
C ASP A 91 -11.19 -21.30 -2.51
N GLY A 92 -11.57 -20.27 -1.74
CA GLY A 92 -10.82 -19.79 -0.58
C GLY A 92 -9.60 -18.91 -0.92
N SER A 93 -9.31 -18.68 -2.19
CA SER A 93 -8.27 -17.73 -2.60
C SER A 93 -8.72 -16.28 -2.43
N ALA A 94 -7.77 -15.35 -2.25
CA ALA A 94 -8.09 -13.93 -2.23
C ALA A 94 -8.39 -13.42 -3.65
N ASP A 95 -9.53 -12.77 -3.86
CA ASP A 95 -9.82 -12.08 -5.11
C ASP A 95 -9.01 -10.78 -5.20
N LEU A 96 -8.03 -10.77 -6.09
CA LEU A 96 -7.13 -9.64 -6.32
C LEU A 96 -7.63 -8.67 -7.40
N SER A 97 -8.81 -8.89 -7.96
CA SER A 97 -9.34 -8.09 -9.08
C SER A 97 -9.34 -6.58 -8.77
N HIS A 98 -9.75 -6.21 -7.57
CA HIS A 98 -9.75 -4.80 -7.14
C HIS A 98 -8.34 -4.22 -7.04
N VAL A 99 -7.38 -4.99 -6.53
CA VAL A 99 -5.96 -4.55 -6.41
C VAL A 99 -5.37 -4.36 -7.81
N MET A 100 -5.60 -5.30 -8.73
CA MET A 100 -5.10 -5.20 -10.10
C MET A 100 -5.75 -4.04 -10.86
N ALA A 101 -7.06 -3.81 -10.71
CA ALA A 101 -7.74 -2.67 -11.30
C ALA A 101 -7.18 -1.32 -10.78
N VAL A 102 -6.83 -1.23 -9.50
CA VAL A 102 -6.15 -0.05 -8.95
C VAL A 102 -4.75 0.09 -9.57
N ALA A 103 -3.98 -0.99 -9.69
CA ALA A 103 -2.66 -0.95 -10.31
C ALA A 103 -2.70 -0.45 -11.77
N GLU A 104 -3.69 -0.88 -12.56
CA GLU A 104 -3.92 -0.38 -13.92
C GLU A 104 -4.23 1.12 -13.92
N GLN A 105 -5.11 1.58 -13.03
CA GLN A 105 -5.43 3.00 -12.90
C GLN A 105 -4.23 3.83 -12.45
N LEU A 106 -3.38 3.32 -11.54
CA LEU A 106 -2.12 3.97 -11.16
C LEU A 106 -1.19 4.10 -12.36
N GLY A 107 -0.98 3.03 -13.12
CA GLY A 107 -0.21 3.08 -14.37
C GLY A 107 -0.74 4.10 -15.38
N ALA A 108 -2.08 4.28 -15.44
CA ALA A 108 -2.74 5.23 -16.31
C ALA A 108 -2.70 6.69 -15.81
N GLN A 109 -2.61 6.95 -14.52
CA GLN A 109 -2.83 8.29 -13.96
C GLN A 109 -1.66 8.89 -13.21
N LEU A 110 -0.70 8.10 -12.69
CA LEU A 110 0.48 8.63 -11.99
C LEU A 110 1.23 9.64 -12.84
N ARG A 111 1.65 10.76 -12.22
CA ARG A 111 2.34 11.87 -12.88
C ARG A 111 3.76 12.06 -12.39
N GLN A 112 4.12 11.47 -11.26
CA GLN A 112 5.42 11.58 -10.61
C GLN A 112 5.82 10.26 -9.93
N ALA A 113 7.09 10.19 -9.51
CA ALA A 113 7.58 9.09 -8.70
C ALA A 113 6.88 9.07 -7.33
N CYS A 114 6.54 7.88 -6.87
CA CYS A 114 5.96 7.66 -5.55
C CYS A 114 6.24 6.22 -5.09
N ILE A 115 5.94 5.94 -3.83
CA ILE A 115 5.94 4.60 -3.28
C ILE A 115 4.48 4.12 -3.26
N VAL A 116 4.22 2.98 -3.90
CA VAL A 116 2.91 2.31 -3.83
C VAL A 116 2.99 1.20 -2.79
N VAL A 117 2.07 1.20 -1.85
CA VAL A 117 2.04 0.26 -0.73
C VAL A 117 0.77 -0.58 -0.80
N ASN A 118 0.94 -1.87 -0.96
CA ASN A 118 -0.18 -2.79 -0.83
C ASN A 118 -0.42 -3.09 0.65
N LYS A 119 -1.54 -2.59 1.17
CA LYS A 119 -1.92 -2.76 2.58
C LYS A 119 -2.85 -3.95 2.80
N SER A 120 -3.54 -4.38 1.76
CA SER A 120 -4.40 -5.57 1.81
C SER A 120 -3.56 -6.83 2.03
N THR A 121 -4.12 -7.80 2.75
CA THR A 121 -3.50 -9.13 2.90
C THR A 121 -3.62 -9.87 1.59
N VAL A 122 -2.47 -10.14 0.96
CA VAL A 122 -2.39 -10.73 -0.38
C VAL A 122 -1.30 -11.80 -0.44
N PRO A 123 -1.39 -12.77 -1.37
CA PRO A 123 -0.36 -13.77 -1.59
C PRO A 123 1.00 -13.16 -1.94
N VAL A 124 2.06 -13.92 -1.64
CA VAL A 124 3.43 -13.60 -2.07
C VAL A 124 3.47 -13.47 -3.61
N GLY A 125 4.23 -12.50 -4.13
CA GLY A 125 4.30 -12.21 -5.56
C GLY A 125 3.29 -11.17 -6.06
N THR A 126 2.34 -10.74 -5.21
CA THR A 126 1.36 -9.72 -5.61
C THR A 126 2.00 -8.35 -5.79
N ALA A 127 3.00 -7.99 -4.97
CA ALA A 127 3.70 -6.70 -5.09
C ALA A 127 4.42 -6.59 -6.43
N GLU A 128 5.11 -7.63 -6.85
CA GLU A 128 5.81 -7.71 -8.14
C GLU A 128 4.82 -7.59 -9.31
N ARG A 129 3.66 -8.22 -9.21
CA ARG A 129 2.61 -8.13 -10.22
C ARG A 129 2.02 -6.73 -10.32
N VAL A 130 1.78 -6.07 -9.18
CA VAL A 130 1.33 -4.66 -9.11
C VAL A 130 2.38 -3.75 -9.75
N GLU A 131 3.67 -3.93 -9.42
CA GLU A 131 4.77 -3.16 -9.99
C GLU A 131 4.83 -3.29 -11.50
N GLU A 132 4.72 -4.51 -12.02
CA GLU A 132 4.74 -4.77 -13.46
C GLU A 132 3.58 -4.10 -14.20
N ILE A 133 2.36 -4.18 -13.66
CA ILE A 133 1.18 -3.52 -14.26
C ILE A 133 1.38 -2.01 -14.30
N ILE A 134 1.83 -1.40 -13.20
CA ILE A 134 2.09 0.04 -13.15
C ILE A 134 3.19 0.42 -14.15
N ARG A 135 4.29 -0.33 -14.20
CA ARG A 135 5.41 -0.11 -15.12
C ARG A 135 4.96 -0.15 -16.58
N LEU A 136 4.14 -1.13 -16.96
CA LEU A 136 3.58 -1.23 -18.31
C LEU A 136 2.68 -0.04 -18.65
N GLY A 137 1.82 0.40 -17.71
CA GLY A 137 0.98 1.58 -17.87
C GLY A 137 1.78 2.87 -18.07
N LEU A 138 2.84 3.06 -17.29
CA LEU A 138 3.77 4.20 -17.42
C LEU A 138 4.51 4.17 -18.76
N ALA A 139 4.99 3.00 -19.18
CA ALA A 139 5.69 2.83 -20.45
C ALA A 139 4.80 3.19 -21.67
N ARG A 140 3.53 2.76 -21.68
CA ARG A 140 2.54 3.13 -22.71
C ARG A 140 2.36 4.64 -22.81
N ARG A 141 2.49 5.36 -21.70
CA ARG A 141 2.39 6.84 -21.61
C ARG A 141 3.75 7.53 -21.79
N ARG A 142 4.82 6.80 -22.09
CA ARG A 142 6.19 7.31 -22.21
C ARG A 142 6.69 8.06 -20.97
N LYS A 143 6.23 7.64 -19.77
CA LYS A 143 6.70 8.18 -18.49
C LYS A 143 7.97 7.46 -18.06
N ARG A 144 8.95 8.23 -17.50
CA ARG A 144 10.29 7.70 -17.15
C ARG A 144 10.59 7.72 -15.65
N PHE A 145 9.67 8.19 -14.82
CA PHE A 145 9.86 8.13 -13.36
C PHE A 145 9.64 6.70 -12.84
N ARG A 146 10.28 6.39 -11.73
CA ARG A 146 10.16 5.09 -11.09
C ARG A 146 9.04 5.12 -10.04
N VAL A 147 8.40 3.98 -9.86
CA VAL A 147 7.45 3.70 -8.81
C VAL A 147 7.98 2.47 -8.07
N ALA A 148 8.28 2.62 -6.78
CA ALA A 148 8.62 1.51 -5.92
C ALA A 148 7.32 0.87 -5.40
N VAL A 149 7.25 -0.45 -5.35
CA VAL A 149 6.11 -1.15 -4.74
C VAL A 149 6.57 -1.86 -3.48
N ALA A 150 5.80 -1.68 -2.41
CA ALA A 150 6.03 -2.33 -1.13
C ALA A 150 4.77 -3.07 -0.67
N SER A 151 4.94 -4.09 0.13
CA SER A 151 3.88 -4.74 0.89
C SER A 151 3.93 -4.29 2.35
N ASN A 152 2.78 -4.02 2.93
CA ASN A 152 2.63 -3.68 4.34
C ASN A 152 1.33 -4.26 4.86
N PRO A 153 1.28 -5.59 5.06
CA PRO A 153 0.08 -6.24 5.58
C PRO A 153 -0.30 -5.66 6.93
N GLU A 154 -1.60 -5.55 7.14
CA GLU A 154 -2.17 -5.03 8.37
C GLU A 154 -2.59 -6.18 9.31
N PHE A 155 -2.70 -5.86 10.61
CA PHE A 155 -3.14 -6.76 11.66
C PHE A 155 -4.24 -6.11 12.52
N LEU A 156 -5.09 -5.28 11.89
CA LEU A 156 -6.13 -4.51 12.55
C LEU A 156 -7.33 -5.41 12.88
N LYS A 157 -7.77 -5.37 14.12
CA LYS A 157 -8.97 -6.10 14.56
C LYS A 157 -10.14 -5.13 14.62
N GLU A 158 -11.28 -5.52 14.10
CA GLU A 158 -12.53 -4.75 14.25
C GLU A 158 -12.85 -4.53 15.72
N GLY A 159 -13.12 -3.26 16.07
CA GLY A 159 -13.38 -2.83 17.45
C GLY A 159 -12.14 -2.38 18.24
N SER A 160 -10.92 -2.60 17.72
CA SER A 160 -9.66 -2.12 18.32
C SER A 160 -8.65 -1.60 17.31
N ALA A 161 -9.06 -1.39 16.06
CA ALA A 161 -8.14 -1.09 14.96
C ALA A 161 -7.40 0.25 15.12
N VAL A 162 -8.03 1.25 15.73
CA VAL A 162 -7.36 2.51 16.04
C VAL A 162 -6.23 2.29 17.06
N ASP A 163 -6.48 1.52 18.10
CA ASP A 163 -5.46 1.19 19.09
C ASP A 163 -4.38 0.28 18.51
N ASP A 164 -4.75 -0.73 17.71
CA ASP A 164 -3.80 -1.61 17.02
C ASP A 164 -2.91 -0.82 16.05
N PHE A 165 -3.45 0.20 15.37
CA PHE A 165 -2.68 1.08 14.48
C PHE A 165 -1.74 2.00 15.25
N ARG A 166 -2.21 2.60 16.34
CA ARG A 166 -1.43 3.52 17.19
C ARG A 166 -0.35 2.82 18.02
N ARG A 167 -0.53 1.55 18.32
CA ARG A 167 0.37 0.74 19.15
C ARG A 167 0.58 -0.64 18.56
N PRO A 168 1.10 -0.73 17.33
CA PRO A 168 1.25 -2.00 16.66
C PRO A 168 2.25 -2.90 17.40
N ASP A 169 1.92 -4.17 17.52
CA ASP A 169 2.86 -5.17 18.02
C ASP A 169 4.08 -5.27 17.09
N ARG A 170 3.85 -5.18 15.79
CA ARG A 170 4.86 -5.18 14.75
C ARG A 170 4.34 -4.50 13.48
N VAL A 171 5.23 -3.90 12.72
CA VAL A 171 4.98 -3.38 11.37
C VAL A 171 5.86 -4.17 10.40
N ILE A 172 5.23 -4.86 9.46
CA ILE A 172 5.94 -5.62 8.42
C ILE A 172 5.96 -4.78 7.15
N ILE A 173 7.15 -4.58 6.60
CA ILE A 173 7.36 -3.86 5.35
C ILE A 173 8.21 -4.73 4.44
N GLY A 174 7.63 -5.22 3.35
CA GLY A 174 8.33 -5.91 2.29
C GLY A 174 8.62 -4.96 1.14
N SER A 175 9.88 -4.74 0.79
CA SER A 175 10.26 -3.89 -0.35
C SER A 175 11.56 -4.36 -0.98
N ALA A 176 11.61 -4.36 -2.33
CA ALA A 176 12.85 -4.59 -3.06
C ALA A 176 13.76 -3.35 -3.05
N GLU A 177 13.23 -2.17 -2.78
CA GLU A 177 13.96 -0.91 -2.74
C GLU A 177 14.18 -0.46 -1.30
N THR A 178 15.43 -0.39 -0.86
CA THR A 178 15.82 0.03 0.50
C THR A 178 15.26 1.40 0.87
N GLN A 179 15.30 2.36 -0.07
CA GLN A 179 14.80 3.71 0.17
C GLN A 179 13.30 3.74 0.43
N ALA A 180 12.51 2.91 -0.27
CA ALA A 180 11.07 2.80 -0.05
C ALA A 180 10.78 2.21 1.34
N GLY A 181 11.50 1.14 1.73
CA GLY A 181 11.40 0.55 3.06
C GLY A 181 11.74 1.55 4.16
N GLU A 182 12.80 2.34 3.99
CA GLU A 182 13.21 3.35 4.95
C GLU A 182 12.19 4.51 5.07
N THR A 183 11.63 4.96 3.95
CA THR A 183 10.57 5.98 3.95
C THR A 183 9.34 5.50 4.71
N LEU A 184 8.93 4.24 4.50
CA LEU A 184 7.81 3.66 5.23
C LEU A 184 8.14 3.48 6.73
N ARG A 185 9.36 3.08 7.08
CA ARG A 185 9.82 3.01 8.47
C ARG A 185 9.69 4.37 9.16
N GLN A 186 10.10 5.44 8.49
CA GLN A 186 9.95 6.81 9.01
C GLN A 186 8.50 7.22 9.16
N LEU A 187 7.62 6.84 8.22
CA LEU A 187 6.19 7.13 8.29
C LEU A 187 5.52 6.45 9.50
N TYR A 188 5.96 5.23 9.85
CA TYR A 188 5.45 4.50 11.01
C TYR A 188 6.16 4.85 12.33
N ALA A 189 7.28 5.57 12.30
CA ALA A 189 8.08 5.87 13.50
C ALA A 189 7.29 6.50 14.66
N PRO A 190 6.32 7.43 14.43
CA PRO A 190 5.53 8.01 15.53
C PRO A 190 4.68 7.00 16.31
N PHE A 191 4.32 5.87 15.70
CA PHE A 191 3.52 4.81 16.33
C PHE A 191 4.35 3.78 17.08
N LEU A 192 5.67 3.81 16.90
CA LEU A 192 6.59 2.81 17.44
C LEU A 192 7.35 3.38 18.65
N ARG A 193 7.09 2.84 19.82
CA ARG A 193 7.83 3.21 21.04
C ARG A 193 9.27 2.67 21.01
N ASN A 194 9.50 1.55 20.30
CA ASN A 194 10.81 0.93 20.10
C ASN A 194 10.98 0.61 18.62
N HIS A 195 12.11 1.02 18.01
CA HIS A 195 12.40 0.81 16.58
C HIS A 195 12.52 -0.67 16.17
N GLU A 196 12.69 -1.59 17.13
CA GLU A 196 12.81 -3.03 16.88
C GLU A 196 11.53 -3.71 16.38
N ARG A 197 10.40 -3.01 16.36
CA ARG A 197 9.11 -3.57 15.90
C ARG A 197 8.86 -3.44 14.41
N VAL A 198 9.78 -2.86 13.63
CA VAL A 198 9.71 -2.82 12.17
C VAL A 198 10.53 -3.95 11.58
N LEU A 199 9.86 -4.85 10.90
CA LEU A 199 10.51 -5.92 10.15
C LEU A 199 10.60 -5.50 8.68
N LEU A 200 11.80 -5.11 8.24
CA LEU A 200 12.08 -4.86 6.84
C LEU A 200 12.45 -6.20 6.18
N MET A 201 11.62 -6.65 5.26
CA MET A 201 11.89 -7.86 4.47
C MET A 201 12.26 -7.42 3.05
N GLY A 202 13.48 -7.78 2.60
CA GLY A 202 13.85 -7.65 1.19
C GLY A 202 12.97 -8.60 0.36
N ALA A 203 12.47 -8.14 -0.79
CA ALA A 203 11.86 -9.06 -1.74
C ALA A 203 12.93 -10.11 -2.10
N ALA A 204 12.58 -11.40 -1.95
CA ALA A 204 13.42 -12.48 -2.42
C ALA A 204 13.57 -12.30 -3.95
N ARG A 205 14.73 -11.80 -4.41
CA ARG A 205 15.05 -11.86 -5.83
C ARG A 205 15.04 -13.33 -6.21
N PRO A 206 14.30 -13.75 -7.25
CA PRO A 206 14.54 -15.05 -7.82
C PRO A 206 16.02 -15.06 -8.24
N SER A 207 16.80 -15.94 -7.63
CA SER A 207 18.18 -16.14 -8.03
C SER A 207 18.15 -16.45 -9.53
N SER A 208 18.72 -15.56 -10.35
CA SER A 208 19.04 -15.90 -11.73
C SER A 208 19.96 -17.12 -11.62
N ALA A 209 19.37 -18.28 -11.81
CA ALA A 209 20.13 -19.51 -11.93
C ALA A 209 21.09 -19.29 -13.11
N SER A 210 22.33 -18.99 -12.77
CA SER A 210 23.45 -19.04 -13.67
C SER A 210 23.49 -20.46 -14.23
N THR A 211 22.95 -20.64 -15.42
CA THR A 211 23.17 -21.82 -16.23
C THR A 211 24.64 -21.80 -16.64
N ARG A 212 25.47 -22.32 -15.79
CA ARG A 212 26.85 -22.65 -16.17
C ARG A 212 26.77 -23.80 -17.16
N PRO A 213 27.26 -23.65 -18.40
CA PRO A 213 27.31 -24.78 -19.32
C PRO A 213 28.27 -25.83 -18.74
N MET A 214 27.80 -27.05 -18.62
CA MET A 214 28.62 -28.19 -18.29
C MET A 214 29.69 -28.40 -19.39
N PRO A 215 30.96 -28.62 -19.03
CA PRO A 215 31.97 -28.99 -20.02
C PRO A 215 31.68 -30.42 -20.54
N SER A 216 31.41 -30.51 -21.81
CA SER A 216 31.32 -31.78 -22.52
C SER A 216 32.73 -32.33 -22.77
N SER A 217 33.17 -33.30 -21.97
CA SER A 217 34.29 -34.16 -22.32
C SER A 217 34.05 -35.57 -21.76
N PRO A 218 34.01 -36.62 -22.59
CA PRO A 218 33.89 -37.99 -22.11
C PRO A 218 35.25 -38.47 -21.56
N PRO A 219 35.27 -39.37 -20.55
CA PRO A 219 36.48 -39.94 -20.02
C PRO A 219 37.14 -40.87 -21.01
N ARG A 220 38.44 -40.66 -21.29
CA ARG A 220 39.28 -41.66 -21.99
C ARG A 220 39.65 -42.73 -20.99
N PHE A 221 39.33 -43.98 -21.30
CA PHE A 221 39.90 -45.16 -20.62
C PHE A 221 41.30 -45.46 -21.21
N PRO A 222 42.31 -45.77 -20.38
CA PRO A 222 43.58 -46.28 -20.87
C PRO A 222 43.46 -47.76 -21.21
N SER A 223 44.09 -48.17 -22.29
CA SER A 223 44.33 -49.53 -22.77
C SER A 223 45.37 -50.23 -21.90
#